data_8d3ee78dc1b72e78fd66cf45542ac430
#
_entry.id   8d3ee78dc1b72e78fd66cf45542ac430
#
_cell.length_a   1.000
_cell.length_b   1.000
_cell.length_c   1.000
_cell.angle_alpha   90.00
_cell.angle_beta   90.00
_cell.angle_gamma   90.00
#
_symmetry.space_group_name_H-M   'P 1'
#
loop_
_entity.id
_entity.type
_entity.pdbx_description
1 polymer ?
#
loop_
_entity_poly.entity_id
_entity_poly.type
_entity_poly.pdbx_seq_one_letter_code
_entity_poly.pdbx_strand_id
1 'polypeptide(L)'
;MARRPEFVKQPDVVKGDGRGAKWRGSLDADIIIANAPDPVFVSDLEGKILQANDAVFALLGFRPDELIEQSLSRIISPDETREFLAALREVVERGVTRNARLNPESASGEVIPTTLNASALRDPDGKVIGAIGILRDMRELDKARAYAESLIKNAPDPVFVSDLEGKILQANDAVSALLGFRPDELLEQSLSRFISPEETREFTAALREVVERGVTRNARLNPRSASGEVIPTTLNASALRDPDGTVIGAIGILRDMRAYERVVRDLEKSKGELQEKILDLEKFEEVVVGRELKMIALEKELESLRKKARG
;
A
#
# COMPACT_ATOMS: atom_id res chain seq x y z
N MET A 1 44.29 -24.32 -7.04
CA MET A 1 44.28 -25.05 -5.76
C MET A 1 43.91 -24.05 -4.66
N ALA A 2 42.66 -23.99 -4.32
CA ALA A 2 42.13 -23.08 -3.29
C ALA A 2 42.26 -23.79 -1.93
N ARG A 3 42.94 -23.13 -0.98
CA ARG A 3 43.05 -23.59 0.41
C ARG A 3 41.68 -23.49 1.08
N ARG A 4 41.19 -24.60 1.64
CA ARG A 4 40.02 -24.62 2.53
C ARG A 4 40.37 -23.91 3.84
N PRO A 5 39.49 -23.12 4.44
CA PRO A 5 39.70 -22.57 5.77
C PRO A 5 39.73 -23.69 6.81
N GLU A 6 40.66 -23.63 7.72
CA GLU A 6 40.78 -24.56 8.87
C GLU A 6 39.58 -24.36 9.79
N PHE A 7 38.86 -25.46 10.05
CA PHE A 7 37.81 -25.50 11.04
C PHE A 7 38.37 -25.25 12.43
N VAL A 8 37.95 -24.19 13.09
CA VAL A 8 38.16 -23.96 14.52
C VAL A 8 37.58 -25.17 15.27
N LYS A 9 38.45 -25.79 16.10
CA LYS A 9 38.06 -26.93 16.95
C LYS A 9 36.85 -26.55 17.80
N GLN A 10 35.78 -27.35 17.67
CA GLN A 10 34.64 -27.28 18.60
C GLN A 10 35.13 -27.59 20.02
N PRO A 11 34.72 -26.83 21.04
CA PRO A 11 35.01 -27.13 22.43
C PRO A 11 34.35 -28.45 22.82
N ASP A 12 35.06 -29.29 23.59
CA ASP A 12 34.62 -30.60 24.06
C ASP A 12 33.25 -30.50 24.79
N VAL A 13 32.25 -31.21 24.25
CA VAL A 13 30.96 -31.36 24.89
C VAL A 13 31.12 -32.39 26.02
N VAL A 14 31.21 -31.94 27.24
CA VAL A 14 31.12 -32.79 28.45
C VAL A 14 29.68 -33.23 28.57
N LYS A 15 29.43 -34.51 28.32
CA LYS A 15 28.11 -35.16 28.58
C LYS A 15 27.87 -35.21 30.10
N GLY A 16 27.06 -34.27 30.58
CA GLY A 16 26.50 -34.26 31.91
C GLY A 16 25.05 -34.73 31.88
N ASP A 17 24.65 -35.57 32.84
CA ASP A 17 23.36 -36.19 33.03
C ASP A 17 22.20 -35.17 33.03
N GLY A 18 21.32 -35.27 32.09
CA GLY A 18 19.89 -34.92 32.01
C GLY A 18 19.34 -33.62 32.64
N ARG A 19 20.14 -32.66 33.08
CA ARG A 19 19.68 -31.33 33.60
C ARG A 19 20.44 -30.23 32.88
N GLY A 20 19.73 -29.45 32.09
CA GLY A 20 20.08 -28.33 31.24
C GLY A 20 21.52 -27.82 31.34
N ALA A 21 22.25 -27.88 30.23
CA ALA A 21 23.61 -27.35 30.13
C ALA A 21 23.63 -25.87 30.56
N LYS A 22 24.07 -25.61 31.81
CA LYS A 22 24.44 -24.26 32.24
C LYS A 22 25.74 -23.89 31.52
N TRP A 23 25.68 -22.97 30.60
CA TRP A 23 26.85 -22.30 30.05
C TRP A 23 27.63 -21.66 31.21
N ARG A 24 28.71 -22.28 31.62
CA ARG A 24 29.67 -21.73 32.59
C ARG A 24 30.92 -21.32 31.82
N GLY A 25 30.89 -20.15 31.20
CA GLY A 25 32.04 -19.48 30.64
C GLY A 25 31.64 -18.03 30.38
N SER A 26 32.44 -17.06 30.73
CA SER A 26 32.27 -15.69 30.23
C SER A 26 32.52 -15.78 28.73
N LEU A 27 31.45 -15.65 27.92
CA LEU A 27 31.61 -15.42 26.49
C LEU A 27 32.40 -14.11 26.34
N ASP A 28 33.46 -14.14 25.57
CA ASP A 28 34.22 -12.95 25.24
C ASP A 28 33.31 -11.98 24.48
N ALA A 29 33.21 -10.74 24.96
CA ALA A 29 32.39 -9.72 24.35
C ALA A 29 32.73 -9.51 22.86
N ASP A 30 34.01 -9.63 22.53
CA ASP A 30 34.48 -9.51 21.16
C ASP A 30 33.91 -10.60 20.24
N ILE A 31 33.74 -11.83 20.75
CA ILE A 31 33.14 -12.92 20.00
C ILE A 31 31.64 -12.64 19.76
N ILE A 32 30.93 -12.08 20.74
CA ILE A 32 29.51 -11.77 20.61
C ILE A 32 29.32 -10.67 19.55
N ILE A 33 30.11 -9.62 19.60
CA ILE A 33 30.03 -8.49 18.65
C ILE A 33 30.40 -8.97 17.25
N ALA A 34 31.50 -9.71 17.11
CA ALA A 34 31.97 -10.20 15.80
C ALA A 34 30.97 -11.13 15.11
N ASN A 35 30.17 -11.89 15.84
CA ASN A 35 29.19 -12.83 15.30
C ASN A 35 27.75 -12.25 15.26
N ALA A 36 27.55 -10.99 15.65
CA ALA A 36 26.24 -10.36 15.52
C ALA A 36 25.89 -10.16 14.03
N PRO A 37 24.67 -10.55 13.59
CA PRO A 37 24.26 -10.40 12.20
C PRO A 37 24.00 -8.94 11.83
N ASP A 38 23.58 -8.12 12.79
CA ASP A 38 23.36 -6.69 12.59
C ASP A 38 24.65 -5.89 12.73
N PRO A 39 24.78 -4.74 12.06
CA PRO A 39 25.90 -3.81 12.22
C PRO A 39 25.99 -3.29 13.67
N VAL A 40 27.02 -3.72 14.39
CA VAL A 40 27.31 -3.34 15.79
C VAL A 40 28.63 -2.62 15.87
N PHE A 41 28.64 -1.49 16.56
CA PHE A 41 29.87 -0.76 16.90
C PHE A 41 29.90 -0.36 18.37
N VAL A 42 31.11 -0.17 18.87
CA VAL A 42 31.39 0.35 20.20
C VAL A 42 32.16 1.66 20.05
N SER A 43 31.73 2.68 20.78
CA SER A 43 32.43 3.98 20.80
C SER A 43 32.75 4.41 22.25
N ASP A 44 33.74 5.30 22.40
CA ASP A 44 33.91 6.07 23.60
C ASP A 44 32.83 7.19 23.74
N LEU A 45 32.96 8.03 24.77
CA LEU A 45 32.03 9.14 25.03
C LEU A 45 32.18 10.30 24.05
N GLU A 46 33.34 10.41 23.41
CA GLU A 46 33.67 11.38 22.37
C GLU A 46 33.15 10.93 20.98
N GLY A 47 32.62 9.70 20.87
CA GLY A 47 32.11 9.12 19.65
C GLY A 47 33.22 8.52 18.75
N LYS A 48 34.39 8.23 19.31
CA LYS A 48 35.47 7.51 18.61
C LYS A 48 35.13 6.02 18.56
N ILE A 49 35.19 5.42 17.37
CA ILE A 49 34.90 4.00 17.17
C ILE A 49 36.03 3.16 17.71
N LEU A 50 35.74 2.40 18.76
CA LEU A 50 36.70 1.48 19.39
C LEU A 50 36.63 0.08 18.76
N GLN A 51 35.45 -0.34 18.35
CA GLN A 51 35.20 -1.65 17.78
C GLN A 51 34.02 -1.61 16.83
N ALA A 52 34.03 -2.42 15.78
CA ALA A 52 32.92 -2.64 14.86
C ALA A 52 33.00 -4.07 14.33
N ASN A 53 31.86 -4.65 14.01
CA ASN A 53 31.80 -5.98 13.39
C ASN A 53 31.80 -5.90 11.86
N ASP A 54 31.97 -7.07 11.22
CA ASP A 54 31.99 -7.17 9.75
C ASP A 54 30.74 -6.62 9.08
N ALA A 55 29.58 -6.68 9.75
CA ALA A 55 28.34 -6.14 9.22
C ALA A 55 28.38 -4.60 9.10
N VAL A 56 29.09 -3.88 9.97
CA VAL A 56 29.32 -2.42 9.85
C VAL A 56 30.14 -2.13 8.60
N PHE A 57 31.23 -2.87 8.39
CA PHE A 57 32.09 -2.68 7.22
C PHE A 57 31.36 -3.03 5.92
N ALA A 58 30.55 -4.10 5.92
CA ALA A 58 29.72 -4.49 4.78
C ALA A 58 28.65 -3.43 4.46
N LEU A 59 28.03 -2.84 5.49
CA LEU A 59 27.02 -1.80 5.32
C LEU A 59 27.61 -0.51 4.76
N LEU A 60 28.74 -0.05 5.36
CA LEU A 60 29.31 1.27 5.07
C LEU A 60 30.38 1.24 3.96
N GLY A 61 30.90 0.06 3.59
CA GLY A 61 31.93 -0.10 2.55
C GLY A 61 33.31 0.36 2.93
N PHE A 62 33.54 0.73 4.19
CA PHE A 62 34.87 1.07 4.68
C PHE A 62 35.68 -0.17 5.04
N ARG A 63 37.01 -0.09 4.98
CA ARG A 63 37.87 -1.09 5.56
C ARG A 63 38.02 -0.85 7.07
N PRO A 64 38.36 -1.89 7.86
CA PRO A 64 38.54 -1.74 9.30
C PRO A 64 39.52 -0.64 9.69
N ASP A 65 40.65 -0.53 8.99
CA ASP A 65 41.69 0.47 9.22
C ASP A 65 41.28 1.91 8.89
N GLU A 66 40.18 2.08 8.12
CA GLU A 66 39.64 3.38 7.77
C GLU A 66 38.58 3.87 8.77
N LEU A 67 37.99 2.97 9.56
CA LEU A 67 36.87 3.28 10.44
C LEU A 67 37.25 3.17 11.94
N ILE A 68 38.00 2.15 12.34
CA ILE A 68 38.44 2.00 13.72
C ILE A 68 39.36 3.16 14.11
N GLU A 69 39.23 3.64 15.34
CA GLU A 69 39.91 4.81 15.88
C GLU A 69 39.48 6.15 15.25
N GLN A 70 38.49 6.14 14.36
CA GLN A 70 37.92 7.36 13.78
C GLN A 70 36.65 7.81 14.56
N SER A 71 36.37 9.10 14.47
CA SER A 71 35.10 9.62 15.03
C SER A 71 33.91 9.21 14.20
N LEU A 72 32.81 8.83 14.83
CA LEU A 72 31.52 8.61 14.19
C LEU A 72 31.06 9.82 13.36
N SER A 73 31.45 11.05 13.76
CA SER A 73 31.13 12.26 13.00
C SER A 73 31.74 12.28 11.59
N ARG A 74 32.75 11.44 11.30
CA ARG A 74 33.35 11.32 9.97
C ARG A 74 32.39 10.69 8.94
N ILE A 75 31.54 9.79 9.41
CA ILE A 75 30.59 9.05 8.56
C ILE A 75 29.19 9.65 8.62
N ILE A 76 28.99 10.75 9.31
CA ILE A 76 27.71 11.42 9.45
C ILE A 76 27.79 12.75 8.73
N SER A 77 26.78 13.05 7.90
CA SER A 77 26.73 14.32 7.20
C SER A 77 26.64 15.51 8.19
N PRO A 78 27.17 16.68 7.84
CA PRO A 78 27.07 17.87 8.68
C PRO A 78 25.64 18.21 9.08
N ASP A 79 24.67 17.96 8.20
CA ASP A 79 23.26 18.25 8.43
C ASP A 79 22.63 17.35 9.50
N GLU A 80 23.17 16.14 9.69
CA GLU A 80 22.68 15.16 10.68
C GLU A 80 23.49 15.16 11.98
N THR A 81 24.53 15.98 12.08
CA THR A 81 25.37 16.07 13.28
C THR A 81 24.54 16.44 14.52
N ARG A 82 23.47 17.21 14.36
CA ARG A 82 22.59 17.59 15.47
C ARG A 82 21.82 16.39 16.05
N GLU A 83 21.24 15.55 15.19
CA GLU A 83 20.52 14.34 15.58
C GLU A 83 21.45 13.33 16.23
N PHE A 84 22.63 13.17 15.67
CA PHE A 84 23.67 12.30 16.24
C PHE A 84 24.08 12.75 17.65
N LEU A 85 24.38 14.03 17.84
CA LEU A 85 24.74 14.58 19.17
C LEU A 85 23.57 14.46 20.16
N ALA A 86 22.33 14.60 19.71
CA ALA A 86 21.15 14.38 20.54
C ALA A 86 21.04 12.92 20.99
N ALA A 87 21.27 11.97 20.08
CA ALA A 87 21.26 10.53 20.39
C ALA A 87 22.37 10.16 21.38
N LEU A 88 23.59 10.66 21.18
CA LEU A 88 24.70 10.46 22.14
C LEU A 88 24.37 11.03 23.53
N ARG A 89 23.83 12.24 23.58
CA ARG A 89 23.41 12.86 24.85
C ARG A 89 22.37 12.01 25.56
N GLU A 90 21.37 11.50 24.82
CA GLU A 90 20.35 10.63 25.39
C GLU A 90 20.95 9.34 25.95
N VAL A 91 21.92 8.72 25.27
CA VAL A 91 22.64 7.55 25.77
C VAL A 91 23.37 7.88 27.09
N VAL A 92 24.04 9.01 27.16
CA VAL A 92 24.79 9.40 28.37
C VAL A 92 23.85 9.71 29.54
N GLU A 93 22.76 10.46 29.30
CA GLU A 93 21.85 10.93 30.34
C GLU A 93 20.85 9.85 30.79
N ARG A 94 20.29 9.10 29.82
CA ARG A 94 19.23 8.11 30.06
C ARG A 94 19.71 6.66 29.98
N GLY A 95 20.92 6.43 29.54
CA GLY A 95 21.51 5.11 29.39
C GLY A 95 21.15 4.39 28.09
N VAL A 96 20.19 4.90 27.31
CA VAL A 96 19.70 4.27 26.06
C VAL A 96 19.09 5.29 25.13
N THR A 97 19.27 5.10 23.82
CA THR A 97 18.44 5.71 22.77
C THR A 97 17.86 4.62 21.86
N ARG A 98 16.68 4.85 21.30
CA ARG A 98 15.98 3.88 20.45
C ARG A 98 15.43 4.55 19.21
N ASN A 99 15.61 3.85 18.08
CA ASN A 99 15.10 4.30 16.76
C ASN A 99 15.51 5.74 16.43
N ALA A 100 16.68 6.18 16.92
CA ALA A 100 17.22 7.45 16.53
C ALA A 100 17.58 7.40 15.04
N ARG A 101 17.11 8.38 14.27
CA ARG A 101 17.48 8.48 12.87
C ARG A 101 18.96 8.83 12.77
N LEU A 102 19.68 8.05 11.99
CA LEU A 102 21.10 8.26 11.70
C LEU A 102 21.37 7.75 10.29
N ASN A 103 21.78 8.64 9.40
CA ASN A 103 22.04 8.28 8.00
C ASN A 103 23.54 8.45 7.71
N PRO A 104 24.35 7.41 7.97
CA PRO A 104 25.76 7.46 7.68
C PRO A 104 26.04 7.53 6.18
N GLU A 105 27.13 8.19 5.84
CA GLU A 105 27.69 8.21 4.50
C GLU A 105 28.67 7.04 4.35
N SER A 106 28.48 6.24 3.30
CA SER A 106 29.35 5.12 2.96
C SER A 106 30.69 5.59 2.37
N ALA A 107 31.63 4.68 2.22
CA ALA A 107 32.92 4.95 1.54
C ALA A 107 32.75 5.40 0.07
N SER A 108 31.62 5.08 -0.57
CA SER A 108 31.28 5.53 -1.93
C SER A 108 30.58 6.90 -1.97
N GLY A 109 30.31 7.51 -0.81
CA GLY A 109 29.54 8.76 -0.72
C GLY A 109 28.01 8.58 -0.75
N GLU A 110 27.52 7.34 -0.68
CA GLU A 110 26.08 7.05 -0.57
C GLU A 110 25.60 7.29 0.87
N VAL A 111 24.55 8.07 1.03
CA VAL A 111 23.87 8.23 2.32
C VAL A 111 22.92 7.05 2.53
N ILE A 112 23.17 6.28 3.60
CA ILE A 112 22.40 5.07 3.90
C ILE A 112 21.36 5.38 4.97
N PRO A 113 20.05 5.30 4.68
CA PRO A 113 19.03 5.50 5.68
C PRO A 113 19.12 4.39 6.73
N THR A 114 19.41 4.76 7.97
CA THR A 114 19.48 3.81 9.09
C THR A 114 18.75 4.33 10.32
N THR A 115 18.42 3.42 11.23
CA THR A 115 18.07 3.75 12.60
C THR A 115 19.11 3.20 13.56
N LEU A 116 19.41 3.99 14.60
CA LEU A 116 20.34 3.66 15.65
C LEU A 116 19.60 3.27 16.93
N ASN A 117 19.90 2.11 17.47
CA ASN A 117 19.63 1.76 18.85
C ASN A 117 20.96 1.70 19.58
N ALA A 118 21.13 2.48 20.64
CA ALA A 118 22.37 2.49 21.39
C ALA A 118 22.14 2.44 22.89
N SER A 119 23.06 1.83 23.60
CA SER A 119 23.07 1.72 25.07
C SER A 119 24.41 2.15 25.63
N ALA A 120 24.39 2.77 26.82
CA ALA A 120 25.59 3.15 27.54
C ALA A 120 26.36 1.92 28.01
N LEU A 121 27.65 1.89 27.74
CA LEU A 121 28.60 0.97 28.37
C LEU A 121 29.05 1.55 29.70
N ARG A 122 29.00 0.72 30.75
CA ARG A 122 29.37 1.12 32.09
C ARG A 122 30.50 0.24 32.61
N ASP A 123 31.39 0.85 33.34
CA ASP A 123 32.42 0.12 34.08
C ASP A 123 31.80 -0.57 35.35
N PRO A 124 32.57 -1.39 36.09
CA PRO A 124 32.09 -2.04 37.32
C PRO A 124 31.59 -1.08 38.39
N ASP A 125 32.04 0.15 38.38
CA ASP A 125 31.63 1.21 39.34
C ASP A 125 30.32 1.93 38.84
N GLY A 126 29.80 1.55 37.70
CA GLY A 126 28.56 2.08 37.12
C GLY A 126 28.75 3.37 36.31
N LYS A 127 29.96 3.84 36.16
CA LYS A 127 30.26 5.04 35.37
C LYS A 127 30.14 4.71 33.90
N VAL A 128 29.53 5.60 33.12
CA VAL A 128 29.47 5.47 31.66
C VAL A 128 30.84 5.71 31.07
N ILE A 129 31.31 4.75 30.29
CA ILE A 129 32.65 4.77 29.65
C ILE A 129 32.59 4.78 28.12
N GLY A 130 31.39 4.59 27.55
CA GLY A 130 31.17 4.57 26.11
C GLY A 130 29.77 4.15 25.78
N ALA A 131 29.57 3.77 24.53
CA ALA A 131 28.27 3.29 24.02
C ALA A 131 28.47 2.10 23.07
N ILE A 132 27.50 1.19 23.09
CA ILE A 132 27.32 0.18 22.05
C ILE A 132 26.12 0.60 21.21
N GLY A 133 26.30 0.65 19.88
CA GLY A 133 25.29 1.03 18.91
C GLY A 133 25.02 -0.10 17.92
N ILE A 134 23.77 -0.25 17.54
CA ILE A 134 23.30 -1.16 16.50
C ILE A 134 22.63 -0.32 15.44
N LEU A 135 23.14 -0.40 14.21
CA LEU A 135 22.53 0.22 13.04
C LEU A 135 21.58 -0.76 12.37
N ARG A 136 20.42 -0.25 11.99
CA ARG A 136 19.47 -1.02 11.19
C ARG A 136 19.31 -0.34 9.83
N ASP A 137 19.69 -1.03 8.78
CA ASP A 137 19.47 -0.58 7.40
C ASP A 137 17.97 -0.49 7.10
N MET A 138 17.53 0.68 6.67
CA MET A 138 16.12 0.94 6.35
C MET A 138 15.82 0.87 4.86
N ARG A 139 16.81 0.68 3.99
CA ARG A 139 16.64 0.73 2.53
C ARG A 139 15.59 -0.23 2.02
N GLU A 140 15.57 -1.47 2.50
CA GLU A 140 14.57 -2.46 2.05
C GLU A 140 13.17 -2.11 2.56
N LEU A 141 13.06 -1.62 3.79
CA LEU A 141 11.77 -1.17 4.33
C LEU A 141 11.25 0.07 3.59
N ASP A 142 12.12 1.04 3.33
CA ASP A 142 11.75 2.26 2.59
C ASP A 142 11.38 1.94 1.14
N LYS A 143 12.09 1.01 0.49
CA LYS A 143 11.72 0.52 -0.85
C LYS A 143 10.36 -0.17 -0.85
N ALA A 144 10.12 -1.05 0.12
CA ALA A 144 8.85 -1.75 0.22
C ALA A 144 7.69 -0.78 0.47
N ARG A 145 7.91 0.22 1.32
CA ARG A 145 6.94 1.29 1.59
C ARG A 145 6.68 2.14 0.34
N ALA A 146 7.75 2.62 -0.31
CA ALA A 146 7.63 3.41 -1.53
C ALA A 146 6.94 2.63 -2.66
N TYR A 147 7.20 1.32 -2.76
CA TYR A 147 6.52 0.46 -3.70
C TYR A 147 5.02 0.35 -3.41
N ALA A 148 4.64 0.12 -2.15
CA ALA A 148 3.22 0.07 -1.75
C ALA A 148 2.49 1.41 -2.01
N GLU A 149 3.12 2.53 -1.68
CA GLU A 149 2.60 3.88 -1.97
C GLU A 149 2.45 4.11 -3.49
N SER A 150 3.43 3.64 -4.28
CA SER A 150 3.41 3.73 -5.74
C SER A 150 2.26 2.93 -6.36
N LEU A 151 1.94 1.75 -5.83
CA LEU A 151 0.81 0.93 -6.32
C LEU A 151 -0.52 1.67 -6.18
N ILE A 152 -0.73 2.34 -5.05
CA ILE A 152 -1.95 3.14 -4.83
C ILE A 152 -1.93 4.38 -5.72
N LYS A 153 -0.83 5.12 -5.71
CA LYS A 153 -0.71 6.40 -6.44
C LYS A 153 -0.90 6.23 -7.95
N ASN A 154 -0.31 5.17 -8.53
CA ASN A 154 -0.36 4.93 -9.98
C ASN A 154 -1.55 4.05 -10.41
N ALA A 155 -2.44 3.67 -9.50
CA ALA A 155 -3.65 2.96 -9.86
C ALA A 155 -4.51 3.82 -10.81
N PRO A 156 -4.99 3.27 -11.94
CA PRO A 156 -5.80 4.03 -12.90
C PRO A 156 -7.19 4.36 -12.35
N ASP A 157 -7.72 3.51 -11.48
CA ASP A 157 -9.01 3.74 -10.82
C ASP A 157 -8.83 4.63 -9.58
N PRO A 158 -9.84 5.42 -9.22
CA PRO A 158 -9.86 6.19 -7.98
C PRO A 158 -9.82 5.28 -6.74
N VAL A 159 -8.69 5.30 -6.01
CA VAL A 159 -8.44 4.52 -4.79
C VAL A 159 -8.25 5.45 -3.61
N PHE A 160 -8.93 5.16 -2.52
CA PHE A 160 -8.74 5.84 -1.24
C PHE A 160 -8.65 4.85 -0.08
N VAL A 161 -8.01 5.30 0.99
CA VAL A 161 -7.96 4.59 2.28
C VAL A 161 -8.62 5.48 3.31
N SER A 162 -9.49 4.90 4.14
CA SER A 162 -10.13 5.60 5.25
C SER A 162 -9.97 4.84 6.56
N ASP A 163 -10.14 5.56 7.67
CA ASP A 163 -10.36 4.94 8.98
C ASP A 163 -11.79 4.36 9.09
N LEU A 164 -12.14 3.87 10.28
CA LEU A 164 -13.45 3.27 10.55
C LEU A 164 -14.58 4.30 10.63
N GLU A 165 -14.25 5.56 10.85
CA GLU A 165 -15.18 6.71 10.88
C GLU A 165 -15.39 7.29 9.47
N GLY A 166 -14.66 6.77 8.47
CA GLY A 166 -14.73 7.21 7.07
C GLY A 166 -13.92 8.47 6.78
N LYS A 167 -12.95 8.80 7.61
CA LYS A 167 -12.00 9.88 7.36
C LYS A 167 -10.94 9.41 6.36
N ILE A 168 -10.70 10.18 5.32
CA ILE A 168 -9.75 9.86 4.26
C ILE A 168 -8.32 10.02 4.78
N LEU A 169 -7.60 8.90 4.86
CA LEU A 169 -6.18 8.85 5.24
C LEU A 169 -5.26 8.95 4.04
N GLN A 170 -5.70 8.42 2.89
CA GLN A 170 -4.94 8.42 1.64
C GLN A 170 -5.89 8.42 0.45
N ALA A 171 -5.53 9.11 -0.62
CA ALA A 171 -6.24 9.09 -1.90
C ALA A 171 -5.21 9.22 -3.03
N ASN A 172 -5.45 8.55 -4.15
CA ASN A 172 -4.60 8.68 -5.32
C ASN A 172 -5.04 9.84 -6.22
N ASP A 173 -4.22 10.15 -7.22
CA ASP A 173 -4.47 11.26 -8.15
C ASP A 173 -5.77 11.06 -8.95
N ALA A 174 -6.20 9.81 -9.17
CA ALA A 174 -7.45 9.51 -9.86
C ALA A 174 -8.69 9.91 -9.04
N VAL A 175 -8.65 9.88 -7.69
CA VAL A 175 -9.71 10.43 -6.84
C VAL A 175 -9.80 11.94 -7.02
N SER A 176 -8.67 12.63 -7.01
CA SER A 176 -8.60 14.09 -7.25
C SER A 176 -9.12 14.46 -8.63
N ALA A 177 -8.74 13.69 -9.66
CA ALA A 177 -9.21 13.89 -11.04
C ALA A 177 -10.72 13.63 -11.18
N LEU A 178 -11.27 12.61 -10.50
CA LEU A 178 -12.69 12.29 -10.52
C LEU A 178 -13.52 13.36 -9.83
N LEU A 179 -13.11 13.77 -8.63
CA LEU A 179 -13.88 14.66 -7.77
C LEU A 179 -13.58 16.15 -8.00
N GLY A 180 -12.45 16.48 -8.63
CA GLY A 180 -12.04 17.87 -8.88
C GLY A 180 -11.51 18.60 -7.65
N PHE A 181 -11.25 17.92 -6.54
CA PHE A 181 -10.62 18.48 -5.34
C PHE A 181 -9.11 18.27 -5.38
N ARG A 182 -8.38 19.18 -4.77
CA ARG A 182 -6.94 19.00 -4.55
C ARG A 182 -6.70 17.95 -3.47
N PRO A 183 -5.52 17.27 -3.46
CA PRO A 183 -5.21 16.27 -2.44
C PRO A 183 -5.33 16.77 -1.00
N ASP A 184 -4.90 18.03 -0.73
CA ASP A 184 -4.99 18.67 0.58
C ASP A 184 -6.43 18.95 1.05
N GLU A 185 -7.37 19.05 0.12
CA GLU A 185 -8.80 19.23 0.40
C GLU A 185 -9.54 17.91 0.67
N LEU A 186 -8.94 16.79 0.28
CA LEU A 186 -9.48 15.45 0.46
C LEU A 186 -8.96 14.77 1.74
N LEU A 187 -7.64 14.89 1.99
CA LEU A 187 -7.01 14.25 3.14
C LEU A 187 -7.57 14.79 4.46
N GLU A 188 -7.66 13.91 5.45
CA GLU A 188 -8.18 14.21 6.78
C GLU A 188 -9.67 14.65 6.82
N GLN A 189 -10.36 14.60 5.67
CA GLN A 189 -11.79 14.89 5.58
C GLN A 189 -12.63 13.62 5.67
N SER A 190 -13.84 13.75 6.22
CA SER A 190 -14.80 12.65 6.21
C SER A 190 -15.38 12.45 4.79
N LEU A 191 -15.48 11.20 4.36
CA LEU A 191 -16.13 10.82 3.11
C LEU A 191 -17.57 11.36 3.03
N SER A 192 -18.27 11.49 4.18
CA SER A 192 -19.63 12.05 4.24
C SER A 192 -19.72 13.49 3.75
N ARG A 193 -18.60 14.24 3.71
CA ARG A 193 -18.55 15.61 3.16
C ARG A 193 -18.78 15.63 1.65
N PHE A 194 -18.39 14.57 0.97
CA PHE A 194 -18.41 14.47 -0.49
C PHE A 194 -19.64 13.74 -1.03
N ILE A 195 -20.52 13.24 -0.16
CA ILE A 195 -21.76 12.56 -0.52
C ILE A 195 -22.97 13.38 -0.05
N SER A 196 -24.12 13.16 -0.68
CA SER A 196 -25.34 13.82 -0.23
C SER A 196 -25.84 13.27 1.10
N PRO A 197 -26.58 14.03 1.89
CA PRO A 197 -27.17 13.54 3.14
C PRO A 197 -28.08 12.31 2.94
N GLU A 198 -28.75 12.21 1.78
CA GLU A 198 -29.62 11.09 1.45
C GLU A 198 -28.82 9.80 1.25
N GLU A 199 -27.60 9.90 0.72
CA GLU A 199 -26.71 8.74 0.49
C GLU A 199 -25.85 8.37 1.69
N THR A 200 -25.83 9.19 2.73
CA THR A 200 -25.07 8.92 3.96
C THR A 200 -25.49 7.58 4.60
N ARG A 201 -26.75 7.19 4.48
CA ARG A 201 -27.25 5.91 4.99
C ARG A 201 -26.64 4.73 4.22
N GLU A 202 -26.58 4.80 2.90
CA GLU A 202 -25.99 3.76 2.05
C GLU A 202 -24.50 3.64 2.27
N PHE A 203 -23.81 4.76 2.40
CA PHE A 203 -22.41 4.82 2.75
C PHE A 203 -22.12 4.18 4.12
N THR A 204 -22.92 4.53 5.15
CA THR A 204 -22.78 3.94 6.50
C THR A 204 -23.04 2.44 6.48
N ALA A 205 -24.01 1.97 5.67
CA ALA A 205 -24.28 0.55 5.49
C ALA A 205 -23.10 -0.16 4.81
N ALA A 206 -22.49 0.43 3.79
CA ALA A 206 -21.32 -0.11 3.12
C ALA A 206 -20.12 -0.20 4.07
N LEU A 207 -19.86 0.82 4.87
CA LEU A 207 -18.80 0.78 5.90
C LEU A 207 -19.06 -0.33 6.93
N ARG A 208 -20.29 -0.47 7.41
CA ARG A 208 -20.67 -1.53 8.35
C ARG A 208 -20.42 -2.91 7.72
N GLU A 209 -20.81 -3.10 6.47
CA GLU A 209 -20.56 -4.35 5.76
C GLU A 209 -19.06 -4.67 5.65
N VAL A 210 -18.20 -3.66 5.39
CA VAL A 210 -16.75 -3.83 5.37
C VAL A 210 -16.24 -4.27 6.75
N VAL A 211 -16.73 -3.66 7.83
CA VAL A 211 -16.30 -4.03 9.20
C VAL A 211 -16.75 -5.44 9.56
N GLU A 212 -18.00 -5.79 9.29
CA GLU A 212 -18.61 -7.06 9.70
C GLU A 212 -18.19 -8.25 8.81
N ARG A 213 -18.15 -8.02 7.48
CA ARG A 213 -17.89 -9.07 6.47
C ARG A 213 -16.53 -8.99 5.82
N GLY A 214 -15.78 -7.93 6.08
CA GLY A 214 -14.47 -7.68 5.50
C GLY A 214 -14.49 -7.10 4.09
N VAL A 215 -15.66 -7.03 3.41
CA VAL A 215 -15.77 -6.54 2.03
C VAL A 215 -17.18 -6.05 1.73
N THR A 216 -17.30 -5.00 0.92
CA THR A 216 -18.54 -4.62 0.21
C THR A 216 -18.26 -4.51 -1.29
N ARG A 217 -19.27 -4.79 -2.11
CA ARG A 217 -19.12 -4.78 -3.58
C ARG A 217 -20.30 -4.08 -4.23
N ASN A 218 -19.97 -3.28 -5.25
CA ASN A 218 -20.95 -2.56 -6.07
C ASN A 218 -21.94 -1.71 -5.23
N ALA A 219 -21.50 -1.25 -4.05
CA ALA A 219 -22.29 -0.34 -3.26
C ALA A 219 -22.44 0.97 -4.05
N ARG A 220 -23.67 1.46 -4.16
CA ARG A 220 -23.91 2.74 -4.82
C ARG A 220 -23.39 3.86 -3.94
N LEU A 221 -22.58 4.73 -4.54
CA LEU A 221 -22.06 5.91 -3.88
C LEU A 221 -21.89 7.01 -4.94
N ASN A 222 -22.63 8.11 -4.79
CA ASN A 222 -22.60 9.19 -5.77
C ASN A 222 -21.99 10.45 -5.13
N PRO A 223 -20.65 10.57 -5.16
CA PRO A 223 -19.98 11.73 -4.60
C PRO A 223 -20.30 13.00 -5.40
N ARG A 224 -20.22 14.12 -4.70
CA ARG A 224 -20.33 15.44 -5.29
C ARG A 224 -18.94 15.99 -5.57
N SER A 225 -18.69 16.41 -6.80
CA SER A 225 -17.44 17.04 -7.20
C SER A 225 -17.29 18.47 -6.63
N ALA A 226 -16.12 19.04 -6.77
CA ALA A 226 -15.83 20.41 -6.40
C ALA A 226 -16.69 21.42 -7.18
N SER A 227 -17.15 21.09 -8.40
CA SER A 227 -18.09 21.90 -9.17
C SER A 227 -19.54 21.74 -8.73
N GLY A 228 -19.83 20.84 -7.78
CA GLY A 228 -21.18 20.53 -7.32
C GLY A 228 -21.92 19.45 -8.14
N GLU A 229 -21.27 18.90 -9.17
CA GLU A 229 -21.82 17.79 -9.97
C GLU A 229 -21.89 16.50 -9.14
N VAL A 230 -23.01 15.81 -9.19
CA VAL A 230 -23.15 14.48 -8.61
C VAL A 230 -22.67 13.44 -9.61
N ILE A 231 -21.66 12.67 -9.23
CA ILE A 231 -21.02 11.69 -10.11
C ILE A 231 -21.57 10.31 -9.76
N PRO A 232 -22.29 9.63 -10.67
CA PRO A 232 -22.73 8.26 -10.43
C PRO A 232 -21.51 7.34 -10.35
N THR A 233 -21.30 6.72 -9.20
CA THR A 233 -20.21 5.76 -8.98
C THR A 233 -20.68 4.51 -8.27
N THR A 234 -19.89 3.44 -8.40
CA THR A 234 -19.98 2.27 -7.53
C THR A 234 -18.71 2.14 -6.69
N LEU A 235 -18.89 1.76 -5.44
CA LEU A 235 -17.84 1.51 -4.47
C LEU A 235 -17.61 0.02 -4.29
N ASN A 236 -16.37 -0.42 -4.45
CA ASN A 236 -15.87 -1.69 -3.95
C ASN A 236 -14.90 -1.37 -2.81
N ALA A 237 -15.13 -1.92 -1.63
CA ALA A 237 -14.23 -1.67 -0.52
C ALA A 237 -13.93 -2.96 0.25
N SER A 238 -12.74 -3.02 0.84
CA SER A 238 -12.29 -4.10 1.70
C SER A 238 -11.68 -3.57 3.00
N ALA A 239 -11.78 -4.37 4.06
CA ALA A 239 -11.23 -4.04 5.35
C ALA A 239 -9.71 -3.99 5.31
N LEU A 240 -9.15 -2.92 5.84
CA LEU A 240 -7.75 -2.82 6.16
C LEU A 240 -7.53 -3.36 7.57
N ARG A 241 -6.61 -4.31 7.71
CA ARG A 241 -6.33 -4.96 8.99
C ARG A 241 -4.89 -4.71 9.41
N ASP A 242 -4.69 -4.59 10.71
CA ASP A 242 -3.37 -4.61 11.32
C ASP A 242 -2.78 -6.03 11.35
N PRO A 243 -1.51 -6.21 11.77
CA PRO A 243 -0.88 -7.52 11.89
C PRO A 243 -1.59 -8.48 12.85
N ASP A 244 -2.36 -7.97 13.83
CA ASP A 244 -3.12 -8.75 14.80
C ASP A 244 -4.50 -9.16 14.24
N GLY A 245 -4.83 -8.72 13.01
CA GLY A 245 -6.08 -9.03 12.32
C GLY A 245 -7.24 -8.10 12.66
N THR A 246 -7.02 -7.07 13.50
CA THR A 246 -8.02 -6.07 13.86
C THR A 246 -8.30 -5.17 12.67
N VAL A 247 -9.57 -4.88 12.38
CA VAL A 247 -9.93 -3.93 11.31
C VAL A 247 -9.61 -2.52 11.79
N ILE A 248 -8.75 -1.83 11.06
CA ILE A 248 -8.29 -0.47 11.36
C ILE A 248 -8.78 0.59 10.37
N GLY A 249 -9.44 0.15 9.29
CA GLY A 249 -9.93 1.04 8.26
C GLY A 249 -10.45 0.28 7.06
N ALA A 250 -10.57 0.97 5.95
CA ALA A 250 -11.00 0.40 4.67
C ALA A 250 -10.20 0.97 3.51
N ILE A 251 -9.97 0.13 2.51
CA ILE A 251 -9.53 0.58 1.18
C ILE A 251 -10.73 0.51 0.24
N GLY A 252 -11.02 1.62 -0.43
CA GLY A 252 -12.14 1.76 -1.35
C GLY A 252 -11.69 2.11 -2.76
N ILE A 253 -12.35 1.55 -3.75
CA ILE A 253 -12.17 1.83 -5.17
C ILE A 253 -13.51 2.35 -5.70
N LEU A 254 -13.49 3.56 -6.25
CA LEU A 254 -14.64 4.15 -6.92
C LEU A 254 -14.56 3.86 -8.41
N ARG A 255 -15.69 3.48 -8.98
CA ARG A 255 -15.82 3.28 -10.43
C ARG A 255 -16.81 4.30 -10.98
N ASP A 256 -16.35 5.17 -11.88
CA ASP A 256 -17.18 6.12 -12.60
C ASP A 256 -18.14 5.38 -13.53
N MET A 257 -19.45 5.60 -13.34
CA MET A 257 -20.51 4.95 -14.09
C MET A 257 -21.06 5.81 -15.23
N ARG A 258 -20.58 7.06 -15.41
CA ARG A 258 -21.12 7.98 -16.42
C ARG A 258 -21.02 7.43 -17.84
N ALA A 259 -19.90 6.82 -18.17
CA ALA A 259 -19.72 6.20 -19.49
C ALA A 259 -20.65 5.00 -19.69
N TYR A 260 -20.78 4.15 -18.67
CA TYR A 260 -21.67 2.99 -18.69
C TYR A 260 -23.14 3.41 -18.82
N GLU A 261 -23.61 4.36 -18.00
CA GLU A 261 -24.98 4.86 -18.05
C GLU A 261 -25.33 5.51 -19.40
N ARG A 262 -24.34 6.14 -20.05
CA ARG A 262 -24.50 6.70 -21.40
C ARG A 262 -24.75 5.60 -22.41
N VAL A 263 -23.92 4.56 -22.41
CA VAL A 263 -24.05 3.42 -23.31
C VAL A 263 -25.39 2.70 -23.09
N VAL A 264 -25.82 2.53 -21.83
CA VAL A 264 -27.11 1.90 -21.51
C VAL A 264 -28.27 2.72 -22.09
N ARG A 265 -28.26 4.04 -21.91
CA ARG A 265 -29.29 4.94 -22.48
C ARG A 265 -29.33 4.90 -23.99
N ASP A 266 -28.18 4.91 -24.65
CA ASP A 266 -28.10 4.84 -26.13
C ASP A 266 -28.62 3.49 -26.64
N LEU A 267 -28.32 2.40 -25.91
CA LEU A 267 -28.83 1.07 -26.24
C LEU A 267 -30.37 0.98 -26.07
N GLU A 268 -30.90 1.51 -24.97
CA GLU A 268 -32.33 1.55 -24.72
C GLU A 268 -33.08 2.36 -25.79
N LYS A 269 -32.50 3.50 -26.18
CA LYS A 269 -33.06 4.33 -27.28
C LYS A 269 -33.03 3.56 -28.61
N SER A 270 -31.90 2.95 -28.97
CA SER A 270 -31.79 2.16 -30.20
C SER A 270 -32.77 0.97 -30.22
N LYS A 271 -32.94 0.29 -29.04
CA LYS A 271 -33.90 -0.79 -28.89
C LYS A 271 -35.32 -0.30 -29.12
N GLY A 272 -35.68 0.87 -28.56
CA GLY A 272 -37.00 1.48 -28.78
C GLY A 272 -37.27 1.79 -30.26
N GLU A 273 -36.30 2.41 -30.94
CA GLU A 273 -36.38 2.71 -32.38
C GLU A 273 -36.52 1.44 -33.25
N LEU A 274 -35.83 0.37 -32.87
CA LEU A 274 -35.95 -0.93 -33.56
C LEU A 274 -37.32 -1.56 -33.34
N GLN A 275 -37.86 -1.50 -32.12
CA GLN A 275 -39.20 -2.02 -31.81
C GLN A 275 -40.29 -1.27 -32.58
N GLU A 276 -40.17 0.06 -32.71
CA GLU A 276 -41.09 0.86 -33.51
C GLU A 276 -41.05 0.47 -34.99
N LYS A 277 -39.86 0.28 -35.56
CA LYS A 277 -39.68 -0.18 -36.94
C LYS A 277 -40.25 -1.58 -37.19
N ILE A 278 -40.10 -2.49 -36.24
CA ILE A 278 -40.70 -3.84 -36.35
C ILE A 278 -42.23 -3.72 -36.37
N LEU A 279 -42.83 -2.92 -35.48
CA LEU A 279 -44.25 -2.73 -35.46
C LEU A 279 -44.81 -2.11 -36.77
N ASP A 280 -44.08 -1.18 -37.37
CA ASP A 280 -44.44 -0.58 -38.65
C ASP A 280 -44.28 -1.58 -39.79
N LEU A 281 -43.30 -2.45 -39.80
CA LEU A 281 -43.16 -3.55 -40.77
C LEU A 281 -44.27 -4.57 -40.65
N GLU A 282 -44.64 -4.97 -39.44
CA GLU A 282 -45.76 -5.89 -39.18
C GLU A 282 -47.09 -5.32 -39.71
N LYS A 283 -47.38 -4.03 -39.47
CA LYS A 283 -48.55 -3.36 -40.06
C LYS A 283 -48.51 -3.32 -41.56
N PHE A 284 -47.32 -3.05 -42.15
CA PHE A 284 -47.14 -3.05 -43.57
C PHE A 284 -47.39 -4.43 -44.19
N GLU A 285 -46.81 -5.49 -43.58
CA GLU A 285 -47.09 -6.88 -43.99
C GLU A 285 -48.59 -7.22 -43.93
N GLU A 286 -49.29 -6.84 -42.87
CA GLU A 286 -50.72 -7.07 -42.72
C GLU A 286 -51.53 -6.42 -43.85
N VAL A 287 -51.17 -5.19 -44.25
CA VAL A 287 -51.76 -4.47 -45.37
C VAL A 287 -51.48 -5.14 -46.72
N VAL A 288 -50.23 -5.56 -46.93
CA VAL A 288 -49.79 -6.23 -48.19
C VAL A 288 -50.49 -7.58 -48.33
N VAL A 289 -50.47 -8.41 -47.29
CA VAL A 289 -51.15 -9.72 -47.27
C VAL A 289 -52.66 -9.56 -47.48
N GLY A 290 -53.27 -8.59 -46.83
CA GLY A 290 -54.69 -8.27 -46.99
C GLY A 290 -55.02 -7.85 -48.42
N ARG A 291 -54.17 -7.10 -49.10
CA ARG A 291 -54.28 -6.70 -50.51
C ARG A 291 -54.12 -7.88 -51.46
N GLU A 292 -53.15 -8.77 -51.23
CA GLU A 292 -52.98 -9.99 -52.05
C GLU A 292 -54.17 -10.94 -51.93
N LEU A 293 -54.67 -11.18 -50.72
CA LEU A 293 -55.86 -12.00 -50.53
C LEU A 293 -57.08 -11.44 -51.24
N LYS A 294 -57.25 -10.09 -51.26
CA LYS A 294 -58.32 -9.42 -51.95
C LYS A 294 -58.17 -9.53 -53.49
N MET A 295 -56.96 -9.46 -54.03
CA MET A 295 -56.67 -9.68 -55.44
C MET A 295 -57.01 -11.12 -55.86
N ILE A 296 -56.60 -12.12 -55.10
CA ILE A 296 -56.91 -13.52 -55.33
C ILE A 296 -58.43 -13.77 -55.31
N ALA A 297 -59.16 -13.14 -54.41
CA ALA A 297 -60.62 -13.23 -54.32
C ALA A 297 -61.30 -12.62 -55.56
N LEU A 298 -60.88 -11.45 -56.01
CA LEU A 298 -61.37 -10.77 -57.22
C LEU A 298 -61.00 -11.56 -58.50
N GLU A 299 -59.87 -12.17 -58.60
CA GLU A 299 -59.51 -13.05 -59.74
C GLU A 299 -60.43 -14.27 -59.83
N LYS A 300 -60.68 -14.93 -58.71
CA LYS A 300 -61.64 -16.05 -58.65
C LYS A 300 -63.09 -15.62 -59.04
N GLU A 301 -63.50 -14.47 -58.61
CA GLU A 301 -64.81 -13.94 -58.97
C GLU A 301 -64.93 -13.63 -60.46
N LEU A 302 -63.90 -13.00 -61.04
CA LEU A 302 -63.77 -12.76 -62.46
C LEU A 302 -63.78 -14.07 -63.30
N GLU A 303 -63.07 -15.10 -62.83
CA GLU A 303 -63.09 -16.42 -63.51
C GLU A 303 -64.51 -17.05 -63.44
N SER A 304 -65.17 -16.95 -62.35
CA SER A 304 -66.59 -17.44 -62.18
C SER A 304 -67.53 -16.73 -63.11
N LEU A 305 -67.44 -15.40 -63.22
CA LEU A 305 -68.27 -14.60 -64.13
C LEU A 305 -67.99 -14.88 -65.59
N ARG A 306 -66.70 -15.10 -65.97
CA ARG A 306 -66.31 -15.53 -67.32
C ARG A 306 -66.86 -16.90 -67.70
N LYS A 307 -66.94 -17.86 -66.76
CA LYS A 307 -67.50 -19.17 -66.96
C LYS A 307 -69.05 -19.06 -67.15
N LYS A 308 -69.75 -18.20 -66.39
CA LYS A 308 -71.17 -17.95 -66.54
C LYS A 308 -71.59 -17.21 -67.83
N ALA A 309 -70.68 -16.40 -68.38
CA ALA A 309 -70.90 -15.68 -69.65
C ALA A 309 -70.60 -16.51 -70.92
N ARG A 310 -69.99 -17.70 -70.75
CA ARG A 310 -69.65 -18.63 -71.87
C ARG A 310 -70.60 -19.85 -71.99
N GLY A 311 -71.43 -20.06 -71.11
CA GLY A 311 -72.50 -21.06 -71.08
C GLY A 311 -73.89 -20.46 -71.38
#